data_ec922063d7430b6854f72a84c2796175
#
_entry.id   ec922063d7430b6854f72a84c2796175
#
_cell.length_a   1.000
_cell.length_b   1.000
_cell.length_c   1.000
_cell.angle_alpha   90.00
_cell.angle_beta   90.00
_cell.angle_gamma   90.00
#
_symmetry.space_group_name_H-M   'P 1'
#
loop_
_entity.id
_entity.type
_entity.pdbx_description
1 polymer ?
#
loop_
_entity_poly.entity_id
_entity_poly.type
_entity_poly.pdbx_seq_one_letter_code
_entity_poly.pdbx_strand_id
1 'polypeptide(L)'
;MVKIITLVTKFIIVTLTALLFASCNLSTNFNSITGSGNVTTEKRIVNGDFKSIEVGNAIDLVLEQADKVEIIVEADDNLQKEITTKVENGKLIIGCKYSSFLNITSKKVIVRAPIIEGIEANSASTVNSKSTLKASEFKIDASSAASLDLNIESEKIICDSGSGSSIELKGKAIQLQTNSSSGSSINAGELLANDIKSKA
;
A
#
# COMPACT_ATOMS: atom_id res chain seq x y z
N MET A 1 -47.16 -18.30 -22.43
CA MET A 1 -45.71 -18.47 -22.47
C MET A 1 -44.96 -17.23 -21.96
N VAL A 2 -45.17 -16.02 -22.48
CA VAL A 2 -44.46 -14.79 -22.07
C VAL A 2 -44.58 -14.50 -20.57
N LYS A 3 -45.76 -14.63 -19.96
CA LYS A 3 -45.96 -14.37 -18.50
C LYS A 3 -45.17 -15.33 -17.62
N ILE A 4 -45.00 -16.59 -18.02
CA ILE A 4 -44.20 -17.58 -17.26
C ILE A 4 -42.71 -17.24 -17.38
N ILE A 5 -42.22 -16.87 -18.56
CA ILE A 5 -40.84 -16.47 -18.78
C ILE A 5 -40.51 -15.24 -17.91
N THR A 6 -41.37 -14.23 -17.90
CA THR A 6 -41.19 -13.02 -17.10
C THR A 6 -41.17 -13.33 -15.58
N LEU A 7 -41.99 -14.27 -15.12
CA LEU A 7 -42.03 -14.68 -13.72
C LEU A 7 -40.73 -15.40 -13.31
N VAL A 8 -40.26 -16.33 -14.15
CA VAL A 8 -39.00 -17.06 -13.94
C VAL A 8 -37.81 -16.12 -13.95
N THR A 9 -37.75 -15.17 -14.91
CA THR A 9 -36.65 -14.19 -14.97
C THR A 9 -36.60 -13.31 -13.73
N LYS A 10 -37.77 -12.83 -13.25
CA LYS A 10 -37.85 -12.06 -12.01
C LYS A 10 -37.36 -12.85 -10.79
N PHE A 11 -37.76 -14.14 -10.71
CA PHE A 11 -37.35 -15.02 -9.62
C PHE A 11 -35.81 -15.24 -9.65
N ILE A 12 -35.22 -15.47 -10.82
CA ILE A 12 -33.79 -15.64 -10.99
C ILE A 12 -33.06 -14.36 -10.58
N ILE A 13 -33.53 -13.18 -10.99
CA ILE A 13 -32.90 -11.90 -10.61
C ILE A 13 -32.97 -11.69 -9.09
N VAL A 14 -34.11 -11.94 -8.47
CA VAL A 14 -34.27 -11.78 -7.01
C VAL A 14 -33.38 -12.76 -6.25
N THR A 15 -33.29 -14.03 -6.67
CA THR A 15 -32.41 -15.02 -6.02
C THR A 15 -30.94 -14.70 -6.21
N LEU A 16 -30.50 -14.25 -7.42
CA LEU A 16 -29.13 -13.80 -7.63
C LEU A 16 -28.78 -12.57 -6.77
N THR A 17 -29.69 -11.59 -6.71
CA THR A 17 -29.50 -10.40 -5.86
C THR A 17 -29.44 -10.79 -4.38
N ALA A 18 -30.31 -11.66 -3.90
CA ALA A 18 -30.29 -12.14 -2.53
C ALA A 18 -28.99 -12.90 -2.21
N LEU A 19 -28.45 -13.70 -3.13
CA LEU A 19 -27.18 -14.40 -2.97
C LEU A 19 -25.99 -13.42 -2.91
N LEU A 20 -26.01 -12.33 -3.67
CA LEU A 20 -24.98 -11.29 -3.63
C LEU A 20 -24.99 -10.55 -2.27
N PHE A 21 -26.15 -10.28 -1.70
CA PHE A 21 -26.26 -9.66 -0.37
C PHE A 21 -26.00 -10.65 0.78
N ALA A 22 -26.27 -11.94 0.61
CA ALA A 22 -25.97 -12.96 1.61
C ALA A 22 -24.46 -13.21 1.74
N SER A 23 -23.68 -13.01 0.67
CA SER A 23 -22.22 -13.18 0.73
C SER A 23 -21.53 -12.12 1.61
N CYS A 24 -22.14 -10.96 1.82
CA CYS A 24 -21.64 -9.92 2.73
C CYS A 24 -21.86 -10.23 4.22
N ASN A 25 -22.67 -11.23 4.56
CA ASN A 25 -22.96 -11.62 5.95
C ASN A 25 -22.15 -12.85 6.41
N LEU A 26 -21.15 -13.29 5.65
CA LEU A 26 -20.21 -14.26 6.18
C LEU A 26 -19.37 -13.50 7.20
N SER A 27 -19.69 -13.67 8.50
CA SER A 27 -18.95 -13.09 9.62
C SER A 27 -17.50 -13.58 9.56
N THR A 28 -16.70 -12.84 8.78
CA THR A 28 -15.28 -12.84 8.98
C THR A 28 -15.08 -12.27 10.37
N ASN A 29 -14.46 -13.02 11.26
CA ASN A 29 -13.96 -12.49 12.52
C ASN A 29 -12.96 -11.39 12.15
N PHE A 30 -13.45 -10.16 11.97
CA PHE A 30 -12.58 -9.01 11.79
C PHE A 30 -11.79 -8.86 13.08
N ASN A 31 -10.52 -9.25 13.01
CA ASN A 31 -9.60 -9.05 14.11
C ASN A 31 -9.41 -7.53 14.24
N SER A 32 -10.22 -6.90 15.10
CA SER A 32 -10.27 -5.45 15.27
C SER A 32 -9.57 -5.03 16.57
N ILE A 33 -8.99 -3.84 16.54
CA ILE A 33 -8.38 -3.20 17.70
C ILE A 33 -8.82 -1.74 17.77
N THR A 34 -9.08 -1.28 19.00
CA THR A 34 -9.35 0.13 19.29
C THR A 34 -8.06 0.78 19.82
N GLY A 35 -7.70 1.95 19.30
CA GLY A 35 -6.54 2.70 19.78
C GLY A 35 -6.69 3.11 21.24
N SER A 36 -5.60 3.17 21.96
CA SER A 36 -5.55 3.66 23.34
C SER A 36 -5.59 5.19 23.43
N GLY A 37 -5.25 5.89 22.33
CA GLY A 37 -5.07 7.34 22.32
C GLY A 37 -3.72 7.82 22.88
N ASN A 38 -2.90 6.91 23.41
CA ASN A 38 -1.58 7.21 23.96
C ASN A 38 -0.49 6.81 22.96
N VAL A 39 0.03 7.77 22.21
CA VAL A 39 1.04 7.53 21.17
C VAL A 39 2.43 7.35 21.79
N THR A 40 3.12 6.29 21.41
CA THR A 40 4.50 5.99 21.79
C THR A 40 5.37 5.79 20.57
N THR A 41 6.68 5.93 20.74
CA THR A 41 7.68 5.79 19.67
C THR A 41 8.70 4.76 20.06
N GLU A 42 8.91 3.76 19.21
CA GLU A 42 9.91 2.71 19.42
C GLU A 42 10.80 2.53 18.19
N LYS A 43 12.10 2.36 18.43
CA LYS A 43 13.03 1.91 17.38
C LYS A 43 12.95 0.40 17.23
N ARG A 44 12.93 -0.07 15.97
CA ARG A 44 12.95 -1.48 15.62
C ARG A 44 14.31 -1.89 15.09
N ILE A 45 14.79 -3.03 15.55
CA ILE A 45 15.98 -3.68 15.00
C ILE A 45 15.50 -4.83 14.11
N VAL A 46 15.99 -4.86 12.90
CA VAL A 46 15.73 -5.95 11.94
C VAL A 46 17.04 -6.67 11.63
N ASN A 47 16.94 -7.96 11.36
CA ASN A 47 18.07 -8.78 10.96
C ASN A 47 18.04 -8.94 9.43
N GLY A 48 19.17 -8.67 8.78
CA GLY A 48 19.36 -8.77 7.34
C GLY A 48 19.22 -7.43 6.61
N ASP A 49 19.81 -7.40 5.41
CA ASP A 49 19.76 -6.24 4.52
C ASP A 49 18.50 -6.29 3.67
N PHE A 50 17.97 -5.14 3.33
CA PHE A 50 16.83 -5.00 2.42
C PHE A 50 17.04 -3.83 1.46
N LYS A 51 16.42 -3.93 0.29
CA LYS A 51 16.38 -2.87 -0.73
C LYS A 51 14.95 -2.57 -1.18
N SER A 52 14.00 -3.42 -0.84
CA SER A 52 12.59 -3.21 -1.09
C SER A 52 11.79 -3.25 0.20
N ILE A 53 10.63 -2.62 0.19
CA ILE A 53 9.76 -2.50 1.36
C ILE A 53 8.34 -2.87 0.94
N GLU A 54 7.70 -3.71 1.73
CA GLU A 54 6.28 -4.03 1.61
C GLU A 54 5.53 -3.48 2.82
N VAL A 55 4.41 -2.79 2.58
CA VAL A 55 3.58 -2.23 3.64
C VAL A 55 2.10 -2.50 3.38
N GLY A 56 1.38 -2.87 4.42
CA GLY A 56 -0.05 -3.11 4.37
C GLY A 56 -0.79 -2.68 5.64
N ASN A 57 -2.05 -3.14 5.80
CA ASN A 57 -2.86 -2.93 6.99
C ASN A 57 -3.10 -1.46 7.35
N ALA A 58 -3.30 -0.61 6.35
CA ALA A 58 -3.54 0.83 6.49
C ALA A 58 -2.47 1.54 7.35
N ILE A 59 -1.21 1.10 7.26
CA ILE A 59 -0.07 1.73 7.92
C ILE A 59 0.39 2.94 7.11
N ASP A 60 0.73 4.03 7.79
CA ASP A 60 1.35 5.20 7.20
C ASP A 60 2.87 5.01 7.20
N LEU A 61 3.44 4.77 6.02
CA LEU A 61 4.88 4.61 5.82
C LEU A 61 5.51 5.91 5.36
N VAL A 62 6.55 6.33 6.05
CA VAL A 62 7.38 7.47 5.68
C VAL A 62 8.77 6.97 5.33
N LEU A 63 9.23 7.30 4.11
CA LEU A 63 10.52 6.89 3.58
C LEU A 63 11.50 8.06 3.55
N GLU A 64 12.74 7.79 3.93
CA GLU A 64 13.83 8.74 3.86
C GLU A 64 15.12 8.02 3.46
N GLN A 65 15.76 8.43 2.38
CA GLN A 65 17.07 7.89 2.02
C GLN A 65 18.13 8.51 2.91
N ALA A 66 18.91 7.70 3.63
CA ALA A 66 19.88 8.11 4.63
C ALA A 66 21.02 7.10 4.74
N ASP A 67 22.17 7.50 5.25
CA ASP A 67 23.38 6.65 5.31
C ASP A 67 23.25 5.39 6.15
N LYS A 68 22.30 5.35 7.08
CA LYS A 68 22.10 4.22 8.00
C LYS A 68 20.66 3.75 8.01
N VAL A 69 20.50 2.45 8.24
CA VAL A 69 19.18 1.85 8.46
C VAL A 69 18.66 2.27 9.83
N GLU A 70 17.46 2.86 9.85
CA GLU A 70 16.71 3.15 11.06
C GLU A 70 15.22 2.91 10.78
N ILE A 71 14.58 2.15 11.66
CA ILE A 71 13.16 1.89 11.59
C ILE A 71 12.52 2.34 12.89
N ILE A 72 11.54 3.23 12.77
CA ILE A 72 10.85 3.83 13.91
C ILE A 72 9.36 3.57 13.75
N VAL A 73 8.73 3.04 14.78
CA VAL A 73 7.28 2.85 14.86
C VAL A 73 6.71 3.90 15.82
N GLU A 74 5.84 4.76 15.31
CA GLU A 74 5.07 5.74 16.08
C GLU A 74 3.60 5.30 16.04
N ALA A 75 3.09 4.81 17.14
CA ALA A 75 1.75 4.23 17.18
C ALA A 75 1.14 4.34 18.59
N ASP A 76 -0.17 4.14 18.66
CA ASP A 76 -0.84 3.94 19.95
C ASP A 76 -0.15 2.79 20.69
N ASP A 77 0.07 2.93 22.00
CA ASP A 77 0.91 2.01 22.79
C ASP A 77 0.44 0.56 22.74
N ASN A 78 -0.86 0.34 22.64
CA ASN A 78 -1.44 -0.98 22.48
C ASN A 78 -1.25 -1.58 21.07
N LEU A 79 -0.85 -0.76 20.09
CA LEU A 79 -0.52 -1.19 18.73
C LEU A 79 0.97 -1.49 18.53
N GLN A 80 1.84 -0.98 19.40
CA GLN A 80 3.29 -1.11 19.25
C GLN A 80 3.75 -2.55 19.03
N LYS A 81 3.23 -3.51 19.80
CA LYS A 81 3.60 -4.93 19.69
C LYS A 81 2.91 -5.65 18.51
N GLU A 82 1.84 -5.07 18.00
CA GLU A 82 1.03 -5.66 16.93
C GLU A 82 1.53 -5.24 15.54
N ILE A 83 2.26 -4.12 15.45
CA ILE A 83 2.96 -3.72 14.23
C ILE A 83 4.26 -4.52 14.13
N THR A 84 4.38 -5.27 13.05
CA THR A 84 5.53 -6.14 12.77
C THR A 84 6.44 -5.52 11.73
N THR A 85 7.75 -5.68 11.93
CA THR A 85 8.79 -5.30 10.97
C THR A 85 9.76 -6.48 10.82
N LYS A 86 9.82 -7.09 9.64
CA LYS A 86 10.65 -8.27 9.37
C LYS A 86 11.37 -8.12 8.04
N VAL A 87 12.58 -8.63 7.95
CA VAL A 87 13.29 -8.75 6.67
C VAL A 87 13.22 -10.19 6.19
N GLU A 88 12.67 -10.40 5.00
CA GLU A 88 12.59 -11.70 4.34
C GLU A 88 12.98 -11.52 2.87
N ASN A 89 13.92 -12.33 2.41
CA ASN A 89 14.40 -12.32 1.00
C ASN A 89 14.81 -10.92 0.48
N GLY A 90 15.47 -10.11 1.31
CA GLY A 90 15.91 -8.77 0.94
C GLY A 90 14.78 -7.71 0.89
N LYS A 91 13.61 -8.03 1.43
CA LYS A 91 12.46 -7.16 1.53
C LYS A 91 12.12 -6.91 3.02
N LEU A 92 11.94 -5.64 3.40
CA LEU A 92 11.38 -5.27 4.70
C LEU A 92 9.84 -5.35 4.62
N ILE A 93 9.25 -6.26 5.36
CA ILE A 93 7.80 -6.45 5.43
C ILE A 93 7.27 -5.76 6.68
N ILE A 94 6.38 -4.79 6.48
CA ILE A 94 5.73 -4.00 7.52
C ILE A 94 4.24 -4.31 7.50
N GLY A 95 3.72 -4.82 8.59
CA GLY A 95 2.33 -5.20 8.69
C GLY A 95 1.78 -5.10 10.10
N CYS A 96 0.53 -5.44 10.28
CA CYS A 96 -0.12 -5.49 11.57
C CYS A 96 -0.94 -6.78 11.70
N LYS A 97 -1.02 -7.33 12.90
CA LYS A 97 -1.84 -8.51 13.19
C LYS A 97 -3.34 -8.25 12.97
N TYR A 98 -3.77 -7.00 13.13
CA TYR A 98 -5.17 -6.60 12.98
C TYR A 98 -5.47 -6.10 11.57
N SER A 99 -6.69 -6.32 11.11
CA SER A 99 -7.19 -5.88 9.81
C SER A 99 -8.25 -4.77 9.92
N SER A 100 -8.78 -4.52 11.12
CA SER A 100 -9.76 -3.47 11.38
C SER A 100 -9.30 -2.60 12.55
N PHE A 101 -9.40 -1.29 12.37
CA PHE A 101 -8.83 -0.30 13.29
C PHE A 101 -9.89 0.72 13.66
N LEU A 102 -10.09 0.96 14.97
CA LEU A 102 -11.07 1.90 15.50
C LEU A 102 -10.37 2.94 16.37
N ASN A 103 -10.66 4.22 16.15
CA ASN A 103 -10.15 5.34 16.96
C ASN A 103 -8.63 5.32 17.16
N ILE A 104 -7.87 4.98 16.11
CA ILE A 104 -6.41 5.00 16.14
C ILE A 104 -5.91 6.44 16.01
N THR A 105 -5.03 6.86 16.90
CA THR A 105 -4.39 8.18 16.87
C THR A 105 -3.16 8.19 15.96
N SER A 106 -2.32 7.17 16.05
CA SER A 106 -1.16 7.01 15.16
C SER A 106 -0.90 5.53 14.85
N LYS A 107 -0.52 5.29 13.59
CA LYS A 107 -0.06 3.99 13.09
C LYS A 107 0.96 4.24 11.97
N LYS A 108 2.08 4.85 12.34
CA LYS A 108 3.10 5.32 11.42
C LYS A 108 4.40 4.54 11.57
N VAL A 109 5.02 4.21 10.47
CA VAL A 109 6.37 3.63 10.44
C VAL A 109 7.27 4.54 9.61
N ILE A 110 8.41 4.90 10.16
CA ILE A 110 9.42 5.70 9.48
C ILE A 110 10.59 4.76 9.17
N VAL A 111 10.95 4.65 7.89
CA VAL A 111 12.08 3.85 7.43
C VAL A 111 13.11 4.75 6.80
N ARG A 112 14.31 4.72 7.35
CA ARG A 112 15.52 5.30 6.80
C ARG A 112 16.42 4.19 6.30
N ALA A 113 16.92 4.29 5.08
CA ALA A 113 17.86 3.31 4.53
C ALA A 113 18.74 3.93 3.44
N PRO A 114 19.98 3.43 3.25
CA PRO A 114 20.89 3.96 2.22
C PRO A 114 20.42 3.64 0.80
N ILE A 115 19.75 2.52 0.61
CA ILE A 115 19.27 2.06 -0.69
C ILE A 115 17.82 1.61 -0.55
N ILE A 116 16.94 2.19 -1.38
CA ILE A 116 15.55 1.75 -1.54
C ILE A 116 15.31 1.65 -3.05
N GLU A 117 15.08 0.44 -3.53
CA GLU A 117 14.90 0.11 -4.96
C GLU A 117 13.47 -0.33 -5.30
N GLY A 118 12.62 -0.52 -4.28
CA GLY A 118 11.24 -0.94 -4.52
C GLY A 118 10.30 -0.75 -3.35
N ILE A 119 9.02 -0.53 -3.68
CA ILE A 119 7.91 -0.37 -2.74
C ILE A 119 6.74 -1.20 -3.22
N GLU A 120 6.20 -2.02 -2.33
CA GLU A 120 4.90 -2.67 -2.48
C GLU A 120 3.95 -2.14 -1.40
N ALA A 121 2.82 -1.57 -1.80
CA ALA A 121 1.86 -0.99 -0.88
C ALA A 121 0.46 -1.57 -1.14
N ASN A 122 -0.20 -2.02 -0.09
CA ASN A 122 -1.50 -2.64 -0.20
C ASN A 122 -2.42 -2.32 0.99
N SER A 123 -3.68 -2.79 0.92
CA SER A 123 -4.62 -2.76 2.06
C SER A 123 -4.76 -1.37 2.70
N ALA A 124 -5.05 -0.36 1.88
CA ALA A 124 -5.28 1.04 2.28
C ALA A 124 -4.09 1.69 3.00
N SER A 125 -2.87 1.19 2.83
CA SER A 125 -1.66 1.83 3.36
C SER A 125 -1.32 3.11 2.61
N THR A 126 -0.64 4.02 3.29
CA THR A 126 -0.15 5.28 2.71
C THR A 126 1.37 5.28 2.71
N VAL A 127 2.00 5.71 1.62
CA VAL A 127 3.47 5.79 1.53
C VAL A 127 3.88 7.18 1.06
N ASN A 128 4.72 7.83 1.83
CA ASN A 128 5.25 9.16 1.48
C ASN A 128 6.77 9.16 1.55
N SER A 129 7.45 9.73 0.56
CA SER A 129 8.88 9.99 0.62
C SER A 129 9.15 11.39 1.14
N LYS A 130 9.96 11.51 2.21
CA LYS A 130 10.44 12.80 2.74
C LYS A 130 11.65 13.35 2.01
N SER A 131 12.40 12.48 1.34
CA SER A 131 13.56 12.84 0.52
C SER A 131 13.40 12.26 -0.87
N THR A 132 14.19 12.74 -1.81
CA THR A 132 14.30 12.11 -3.12
C THR A 132 14.96 10.74 -2.97
N LEU A 133 14.25 9.69 -3.40
CA LEU A 133 14.75 8.32 -3.42
C LEU A 133 15.56 8.09 -4.70
N LYS A 134 16.82 7.71 -4.57
CA LYS A 134 17.73 7.52 -5.71
C LYS A 134 18.09 6.05 -5.87
N ALA A 135 17.88 5.53 -7.08
CA ALA A 135 18.23 4.16 -7.46
C ALA A 135 18.48 4.08 -8.96
N SER A 136 19.19 3.05 -9.44
CA SER A 136 19.30 2.82 -10.90
C SER A 136 17.98 2.33 -11.48
N GLU A 137 17.31 1.40 -10.82
CA GLU A 137 15.95 0.94 -11.14
C GLU A 137 15.07 1.05 -9.89
N PHE A 138 13.86 1.56 -10.05
CA PHE A 138 12.89 1.67 -8.95
C PHE A 138 11.57 0.99 -9.34
N LYS A 139 11.11 0.04 -8.51
CA LYS A 139 9.86 -0.68 -8.73
C LYS A 139 8.79 -0.27 -7.73
N ILE A 140 7.58 -0.01 -8.23
CA ILE A 140 6.44 0.39 -7.43
C ILE A 140 5.27 -0.53 -7.77
N ASP A 141 4.69 -1.12 -6.77
CA ASP A 141 3.45 -1.89 -6.88
C ASP A 141 2.45 -1.38 -5.84
N ALA A 142 1.30 -0.91 -6.30
CA ALA A 142 0.24 -0.43 -5.42
C ALA A 142 -1.07 -1.14 -5.72
N SER A 143 -1.73 -1.62 -4.69
CA SER A 143 -2.99 -2.32 -4.82
C SER A 143 -3.94 -2.08 -3.64
N SER A 144 -5.20 -2.53 -3.78
CA SER A 144 -6.16 -2.55 -2.66
C SER A 144 -6.27 -1.22 -1.92
N ALA A 145 -6.54 -0.15 -2.66
CA ALA A 145 -6.74 1.22 -2.18
C ALA A 145 -5.51 1.85 -1.47
N ALA A 146 -4.29 1.38 -1.76
CA ALA A 146 -3.07 2.03 -1.28
C ALA A 146 -2.86 3.39 -1.97
N SER A 147 -2.22 4.32 -1.27
CA SER A 147 -1.91 5.67 -1.75
C SER A 147 -0.42 5.99 -1.58
N LEU A 148 0.26 6.37 -2.66
CA LEU A 148 1.69 6.65 -2.66
C LEU A 148 1.96 8.06 -3.20
N ASP A 149 2.81 8.82 -2.51
CA ASP A 149 3.38 10.10 -2.97
C ASP A 149 4.91 10.00 -2.87
N LEU A 150 5.57 9.85 -4.03
CA LEU A 150 6.98 9.50 -4.10
C LEU A 150 7.76 10.49 -4.97
N ASN A 151 8.86 11.00 -4.42
CA ASN A 151 9.85 11.77 -5.17
C ASN A 151 11.06 10.86 -5.49
N ILE A 152 11.26 10.56 -6.78
CA ILE A 152 12.23 9.55 -7.23
C ILE A 152 13.14 10.13 -8.29
N GLU A 153 14.43 9.81 -8.19
CA GLU A 153 15.44 10.04 -9.23
C GLU A 153 16.07 8.70 -9.61
N SER A 154 15.78 8.22 -10.84
CA SER A 154 16.18 6.88 -11.28
C SER A 154 16.43 6.83 -12.80
N GLU A 155 17.23 5.88 -13.24
CA GLU A 155 17.35 5.63 -14.69
C GLU A 155 16.06 5.00 -15.22
N LYS A 156 15.45 4.09 -14.43
CA LYS A 156 14.22 3.41 -14.83
C LYS A 156 13.24 3.28 -13.66
N ILE A 157 12.00 3.69 -13.91
CA ILE A 157 10.88 3.48 -12.98
C ILE A 157 9.88 2.52 -13.63
N ILE A 158 9.53 1.47 -12.89
CA ILE A 158 8.43 0.55 -13.24
C ILE A 158 7.35 0.73 -12.19
N CYS A 159 6.14 1.07 -12.63
CA CYS A 159 5.05 1.45 -11.75
C CYS A 159 3.76 0.71 -12.13
N ASP A 160 3.32 -0.18 -11.27
CA ASP A 160 2.08 -0.94 -11.40
C ASP A 160 1.07 -0.47 -10.35
N SER A 161 -0.16 -0.19 -10.80
CA SER A 161 -1.25 0.29 -9.95
C SER A 161 -2.53 -0.49 -10.25
N GLY A 162 -3.19 -1.02 -9.23
CA GLY A 162 -4.40 -1.81 -9.38
C GLY A 162 -5.38 -1.66 -8.23
N SER A 163 -6.59 -2.18 -8.42
CA SER A 163 -7.60 -2.30 -7.34
C SER A 163 -7.84 -0.99 -6.56
N GLY A 164 -8.08 0.11 -7.28
CA GLY A 164 -8.42 1.40 -6.69
C GLY A 164 -7.28 2.14 -6.00
N SER A 165 -6.02 1.73 -6.21
CA SER A 165 -4.86 2.44 -5.67
C SER A 165 -4.57 3.74 -6.42
N SER A 166 -3.81 4.63 -5.79
CA SER A 166 -3.38 5.90 -6.36
C SER A 166 -1.89 6.12 -6.14
N ILE A 167 -1.18 6.49 -7.21
CA ILE A 167 0.25 6.77 -7.16
C ILE A 167 0.52 8.16 -7.73
N GLU A 168 1.22 8.99 -6.98
CA GLU A 168 1.76 10.26 -7.40
C GLU A 168 3.27 10.18 -7.47
N LEU A 169 3.85 10.51 -8.64
CA LEU A 169 5.29 10.44 -8.91
C LEU A 169 5.83 11.83 -9.23
N LYS A 170 6.90 12.21 -8.54
CA LYS A 170 7.66 13.44 -8.74
C LYS A 170 9.13 13.12 -8.94
N GLY A 171 9.88 14.04 -9.56
CA GLY A 171 11.33 13.93 -9.70
C GLY A 171 11.80 13.69 -11.13
N LYS A 172 12.67 12.70 -11.36
CA LYS A 172 13.31 12.49 -12.68
C LYS A 172 13.49 11.00 -12.99
N ALA A 173 13.29 10.65 -14.27
CA ALA A 173 13.63 9.33 -14.80
C ALA A 173 14.17 9.42 -16.22
N ILE A 174 14.98 8.45 -16.65
CA ILE A 174 15.28 8.28 -18.08
C ILE A 174 14.12 7.53 -18.73
N GLN A 175 13.66 6.44 -18.10
CA GLN A 175 12.55 5.62 -18.58
C GLN A 175 11.46 5.48 -17.50
N LEU A 176 10.21 5.70 -17.89
CA LEU A 176 9.04 5.44 -17.08
C LEU A 176 8.16 4.40 -17.76
N GLN A 177 7.89 3.30 -17.07
CA GLN A 177 6.90 2.30 -17.48
C GLN A 177 5.76 2.30 -16.48
N THR A 178 4.52 2.50 -16.93
CA THR A 178 3.34 2.48 -16.06
C THR A 178 2.31 1.49 -16.57
N ASN A 179 1.67 0.81 -15.64
CA ASN A 179 0.53 -0.05 -15.89
C ASN A 179 -0.55 0.25 -14.84
N SER A 180 -1.73 0.65 -15.29
CA SER A 180 -2.86 0.97 -14.40
C SER A 180 -4.05 0.11 -14.75
N SER A 181 -4.73 -0.46 -13.77
CA SER A 181 -5.87 -1.35 -13.96
C SER A 181 -6.89 -1.26 -12.83
N SER A 182 -8.10 -1.80 -13.06
CA SER A 182 -9.10 -1.97 -11.99
C SER A 182 -9.41 -0.68 -11.20
N GLY A 183 -9.61 0.44 -11.90
CA GLY A 183 -10.00 1.71 -11.30
C GLY A 183 -8.89 2.43 -10.52
N SER A 184 -7.64 2.06 -10.74
CA SER A 184 -6.48 2.74 -10.14
C SER A 184 -6.03 3.95 -10.96
N SER A 185 -5.15 4.76 -10.39
CA SER A 185 -4.58 5.93 -11.06
C SER A 185 -3.09 6.08 -10.80
N ILE A 186 -2.36 6.55 -11.81
CA ILE A 186 -0.96 6.96 -11.72
C ILE A 186 -0.85 8.38 -12.26
N ASN A 187 -0.44 9.31 -11.42
CA ASN A 187 -0.15 10.69 -11.78
C ASN A 187 1.38 10.90 -11.77
N ALA A 188 1.97 11.14 -12.93
CA ALA A 188 3.39 11.45 -13.10
C ALA A 188 3.59 12.85 -13.71
N GLY A 189 2.64 13.78 -13.51
CA GLY A 189 2.71 15.13 -14.10
C GLY A 189 3.87 15.97 -13.57
N GLU A 190 4.41 15.64 -12.40
CA GLU A 190 5.60 16.31 -11.81
C GLU A 190 6.89 15.48 -11.97
N LEU A 191 6.87 14.39 -12.77
CA LEU A 191 8.04 13.57 -13.07
C LEU A 191 8.60 13.94 -14.46
N LEU A 192 9.84 14.37 -14.53
CA LEU A 192 10.54 14.58 -15.80
C LEU A 192 11.06 13.23 -16.31
N ALA A 193 10.53 12.74 -17.42
CA ALA A 193 10.98 11.49 -18.03
C ALA A 193 11.28 11.67 -19.53
N ASN A 194 12.34 11.01 -20.02
CA ASN A 194 12.74 11.09 -21.44
C ASN A 194 11.92 10.11 -22.30
N ASP A 195 11.68 8.92 -21.80
CA ASP A 195 10.93 7.86 -22.50
C ASP A 195 9.81 7.33 -21.59
N ILE A 196 8.58 7.34 -22.10
CA ILE A 196 7.40 6.95 -21.33
C ILE A 196 6.65 5.86 -22.09
N LYS A 197 6.38 4.74 -21.39
CA LYS A 197 5.50 3.66 -21.85
C LYS A 197 4.37 3.47 -20.85
N SER A 198 3.14 3.75 -21.26
CA SER A 198 1.96 3.62 -20.42
C SER A 198 1.00 2.59 -20.98
N LYS A 199 0.42 1.81 -20.06
CA LYS A 199 -0.66 0.86 -20.33
C LYS A 199 -1.78 1.07 -19.30
N ALA A 200 -3.04 1.08 -19.75
CA ALA A 200 -4.23 1.18 -18.93
C ALA A 200 -5.26 0.11 -19.34
#